data_eb13b5264096789c0890a2f751d4eaa6
#
_entry.id   eb13b5264096789c0890a2f751d4eaa6
#
_cell.length_a   1.000
_cell.length_b   1.000
_cell.length_c   1.000
_cell.angle_alpha   90.00
_cell.angle_beta   90.00
_cell.angle_gamma   90.00
#
_symmetry.space_group_name_H-M   'P 1'
#
loop_
_entity.id
_entity.type
_entity.pdbx_description
1 polymer ?
#
loop_
_entity_poly.entity_id
_entity_poly.type
_entity_poly.pdbx_seq_one_letter_code
_entity_poly.pdbx_strand_id
1 'polypeptide(L)'
;MDLSRRNFMGAALFAAAGTVGAAEAPKAKIQGLDETKSGADLSLPWEPYADGGRKIRVGIAGEGVCSFGSAFGYQNHPYVEVVACADLDPAKCRLLQERVKAQKTYPSCEEMVKHAAEDKLEAVYIATDAPSHVHLAIMALEHGLNVASAVPAFLGEDQLEYIPKLLDAVTRSGKLYQMNETTAFRNSCFAMRKLYEAGKLGAITYTEGEYFHPGSHQLDGKRTGSYNGWREGLPPQFYPTHSNGYYTCVTHRRFTEVTCTGVPSLKYAYAKGNRYNNPFGSEYAMFKCEDGSAARMLVSWDVPAYGGEDGRIWGQKGCFVPEKGGYRGWFDDEVKKATFWKKRALPAGMPAGGHGGSHGYLTDDFIHGILVPEHKVCVDVVTALNTTIAGVYAHRSAMRGGESIKIPEISL
;
A
#
# COMPACT_ATOMS: atom_id res chain seq x y z
N MET A 1 -10.17 47.96 -33.74
CA MET A 1 -8.94 47.38 -34.30
C MET A 1 -9.13 45.87 -34.32
N ASP A 2 -9.26 45.37 -35.51
CA ASP A 2 -9.67 44.01 -35.86
C ASP A 2 -8.40 43.12 -35.95
N LEU A 3 -8.36 42.02 -35.23
CA LEU A 3 -7.26 41.07 -35.32
C LEU A 3 -7.77 39.79 -36.00
N SER A 4 -7.55 39.77 -37.31
CA SER A 4 -7.87 38.70 -38.21
C SER A 4 -7.10 37.40 -37.94
N ARG A 5 -7.83 36.31 -38.04
CA ARG A 5 -7.37 34.92 -38.09
C ARG A 5 -6.34 34.71 -39.19
N ARG A 6 -5.20 34.15 -38.88
CA ARG A 6 -4.29 33.57 -39.88
C ARG A 6 -4.29 32.05 -39.77
N ASN A 7 -4.76 31.45 -40.85
CA ASN A 7 -4.72 30.03 -41.14
C ASN A 7 -3.28 29.55 -41.30
N PHE A 8 -2.92 28.47 -40.55
CA PHE A 8 -1.77 27.64 -40.89
C PHE A 8 -2.28 26.37 -41.57
N MET A 9 -2.20 26.32 -42.91
CA MET A 9 -2.23 25.07 -43.64
C MET A 9 -0.79 24.61 -43.85
N GLY A 10 -0.40 23.56 -43.16
CA GLY A 10 0.81 22.80 -43.43
C GLY A 10 0.44 21.53 -44.19
N ALA A 11 0.85 21.43 -45.45
CA ALA A 11 0.67 20.23 -46.24
C ALA A 11 1.57 19.11 -45.74
N ALA A 12 0.98 18.00 -45.27
CA ALA A 12 1.70 16.76 -45.00
C ALA A 12 1.70 15.87 -46.25
N LEU A 13 2.88 15.60 -46.80
CA LEU A 13 3.08 14.56 -47.80
C LEU A 13 2.83 13.19 -47.16
N PHE A 14 1.83 12.48 -47.61
CA PHE A 14 1.64 11.07 -47.32
C PHE A 14 2.52 10.23 -48.26
N ALA A 15 3.59 9.62 -47.68
CA ALA A 15 4.27 8.51 -48.32
C ALA A 15 3.50 7.22 -47.96
N ALA A 16 2.91 6.58 -48.96
CA ALA A 16 2.28 5.28 -48.81
C ALA A 16 3.36 4.21 -48.61
N ALA A 17 3.60 3.77 -47.35
CA ALA A 17 4.35 2.56 -47.05
C ALA A 17 3.35 1.40 -46.94
N GLY A 18 3.55 0.37 -47.77
CA GLY A 18 2.71 -0.81 -47.78
C GLY A 18 2.62 -1.50 -46.40
N THR A 19 1.42 -1.77 -45.98
CA THR A 19 1.11 -2.54 -44.80
C THR A 19 1.44 -4.02 -45.01
N VAL A 20 2.59 -4.44 -44.55
CA VAL A 20 2.81 -5.85 -44.21
C VAL A 20 1.99 -6.09 -42.93
N GLY A 21 0.94 -6.89 -43.04
CA GLY A 21 0.08 -7.25 -41.93
C GLY A 21 0.91 -7.96 -40.87
N ALA A 22 1.29 -7.25 -39.81
CA ALA A 22 1.77 -7.87 -38.62
C ALA A 22 0.57 -8.60 -37.96
N ALA A 23 0.63 -9.92 -37.87
CA ALA A 23 -0.33 -10.68 -37.11
C ALA A 23 -0.42 -10.07 -35.69
N GLU A 24 -1.61 -9.62 -35.29
CA GLU A 24 -1.85 -9.12 -33.94
C GLU A 24 -1.43 -10.22 -32.95
N ALA A 25 -0.48 -9.89 -32.09
CA ALA A 25 -0.14 -10.77 -30.97
C ALA A 25 -1.43 -11.07 -30.19
N PRO A 26 -1.65 -12.32 -29.76
CA PRO A 26 -2.85 -12.69 -29.05
C PRO A 26 -3.00 -11.77 -27.82
N LYS A 27 -4.14 -11.10 -27.73
CA LYS A 27 -4.47 -10.19 -26.62
C LYS A 27 -4.35 -10.98 -25.32
N ALA A 28 -3.43 -10.58 -24.44
CA ALA A 28 -3.25 -11.24 -23.15
C ALA A 28 -4.58 -11.23 -22.39
N LYS A 29 -5.08 -12.40 -22.02
CA LYS A 29 -6.28 -12.52 -21.17
C LYS A 29 -5.92 -12.01 -19.79
N ILE A 30 -6.63 -10.99 -19.34
CA ILE A 30 -6.48 -10.49 -17.98
C ILE A 30 -7.32 -11.37 -17.08
N GLN A 31 -6.67 -12.06 -16.16
CA GLN A 31 -7.36 -12.90 -15.19
C GLN A 31 -8.36 -12.05 -14.36
N GLY A 32 -9.63 -12.38 -14.37
CA GLY A 32 -10.69 -11.62 -13.72
C GLY A 32 -11.35 -10.54 -14.59
N LEU A 33 -10.91 -10.37 -15.83
CA LEU A 33 -11.44 -9.45 -16.83
C LEU A 33 -11.94 -10.26 -18.04
N ASP A 34 -13.08 -10.89 -17.89
CA ASP A 34 -13.75 -11.48 -19.06
C ASP A 34 -14.63 -10.43 -19.72
N GLU A 35 -14.31 -10.07 -20.94
CA GLU A 35 -14.97 -9.06 -21.73
C GLU A 35 -16.43 -9.40 -22.06
N THR A 36 -16.82 -10.66 -21.92
CA THR A 36 -18.12 -11.15 -22.40
C THR A 36 -19.22 -11.17 -21.37
N LYS A 37 -18.89 -10.92 -20.08
CA LYS A 37 -19.87 -11.07 -18.98
C LYS A 37 -19.90 -9.83 -18.10
N SER A 38 -20.76 -8.89 -18.43
CA SER A 38 -21.12 -7.80 -17.51
C SER A 38 -21.71 -8.38 -16.22
N GLY A 39 -20.96 -8.30 -15.11
CA GLY A 39 -21.45 -8.63 -13.77
C GLY A 39 -21.55 -10.09 -13.39
N ALA A 40 -21.12 -11.02 -14.23
CA ALA A 40 -21.06 -12.43 -13.88
C ALA A 40 -19.93 -12.69 -12.87
N ASP A 41 -20.09 -13.74 -12.10
CA ASP A 41 -19.15 -14.19 -11.08
C ASP A 41 -17.78 -14.52 -11.69
N LEU A 42 -16.88 -13.53 -11.70
CA LEU A 42 -15.51 -13.66 -12.16
C LEU A 42 -14.58 -14.12 -11.04
N SER A 43 -15.12 -14.54 -9.89
CA SER A 43 -14.32 -15.07 -8.80
C SER A 43 -13.72 -16.39 -9.23
N LEU A 44 -12.43 -16.34 -9.55
CA LEU A 44 -11.66 -17.57 -9.69
C LEU A 44 -11.58 -18.25 -8.32
N PRO A 45 -11.69 -19.59 -8.27
CA PRO A 45 -11.48 -20.32 -7.03
C PRO A 45 -10.07 -20.05 -6.50
N TRP A 46 -9.91 -20.12 -5.19
CA TRP A 46 -8.58 -20.19 -4.61
C TRP A 46 -7.93 -21.51 -5.01
N GLU A 47 -6.71 -21.43 -5.50
CA GLU A 47 -5.92 -22.61 -5.88
C GLU A 47 -4.81 -22.82 -4.84
N PRO A 48 -4.73 -24.00 -4.22
CA PRO A 48 -3.63 -24.36 -3.36
C PRO A 48 -2.29 -24.24 -4.09
N TYR A 49 -1.30 -23.59 -3.47
CA TYR A 49 0.02 -23.36 -4.05
C TYR A 49 1.13 -24.12 -3.29
N ALA A 50 0.78 -24.92 -2.30
CA ALA A 50 1.68 -25.81 -1.57
C ALA A 50 0.97 -27.07 -1.09
N ASP A 51 1.76 -28.08 -0.71
CA ASP A 51 1.22 -29.30 -0.12
C ASP A 51 0.52 -29.01 1.20
N GLY A 52 -0.70 -29.50 1.38
CA GLY A 52 -1.59 -29.16 2.49
C GLY A 52 -1.09 -29.54 3.89
N GLY A 53 0.06 -30.22 3.99
CA GLY A 53 0.67 -30.59 5.28
C GLY A 53 1.65 -29.57 5.84
N ARG A 54 2.18 -28.62 5.04
CA ARG A 54 3.12 -27.59 5.50
C ARG A 54 2.37 -26.38 6.05
N LYS A 55 2.70 -25.99 7.27
CA LYS A 55 2.23 -24.75 7.88
C LYS A 55 3.41 -23.87 8.25
N ILE A 56 3.31 -22.59 7.91
CA ILE A 56 4.24 -21.57 8.35
C ILE A 56 3.92 -21.21 9.81
N ARG A 57 4.90 -21.24 10.65
CA ARG A 57 4.80 -20.94 12.09
C ARG A 57 4.97 -19.44 12.31
N VAL A 58 3.87 -18.75 12.64
CA VAL A 58 3.79 -17.29 12.68
C VAL A 58 3.67 -16.77 14.11
N GLY A 59 4.46 -15.73 14.40
CA GLY A 59 4.26 -14.84 15.54
C GLY A 59 3.49 -13.60 15.13
N ILE A 60 2.60 -13.08 15.98
CA ILE A 60 1.83 -11.86 15.74
C ILE A 60 2.09 -10.85 16.84
N ALA A 61 2.57 -9.66 16.48
CA ALA A 61 2.85 -8.57 17.43
C ALA A 61 1.90 -7.40 17.25
N GLY A 62 1.18 -7.04 18.32
CA GLY A 62 0.32 -5.87 18.39
C GLY A 62 -1.14 -6.11 18.00
N GLU A 63 -2.03 -6.02 18.95
CA GLU A 63 -3.47 -5.86 18.70
C GLU A 63 -3.79 -4.39 18.40
N GLY A 64 -3.06 -3.50 19.10
CA GLY A 64 -3.14 -2.07 18.87
C GLY A 64 -4.51 -1.47 19.17
N VAL A 65 -4.82 -0.33 18.53
CA VAL A 65 -6.12 0.36 18.62
C VAL A 65 -7.10 -0.04 17.50
N CYS A 66 -6.58 -0.65 16.44
CA CYS A 66 -7.34 -1.03 15.25
C CYS A 66 -7.58 -2.54 15.17
N SER A 67 -7.14 -3.32 16.14
CA SER A 67 -7.19 -4.78 16.16
C SER A 67 -6.53 -5.42 14.92
N PHE A 68 -5.47 -4.80 14.39
CA PHE A 68 -4.85 -5.29 13.15
C PHE A 68 -4.14 -6.62 13.32
N GLY A 69 -3.60 -6.92 14.52
CA GLY A 69 -3.02 -8.23 14.79
C GLY A 69 -3.97 -9.39 14.48
N SER A 70 -5.23 -9.24 14.86
CA SER A 70 -6.25 -10.27 14.62
C SER A 70 -7.04 -10.12 13.31
N ALA A 71 -7.12 -8.91 12.76
CA ALA A 71 -8.01 -8.59 11.64
C ALA A 71 -7.51 -9.09 10.27
N PHE A 72 -6.21 -9.36 10.13
CA PHE A 72 -5.62 -9.81 8.87
C PHE A 72 -5.84 -11.31 8.58
N GLY A 73 -6.34 -12.06 9.56
CA GLY A 73 -6.85 -13.41 9.34
C GLY A 73 -5.78 -14.50 9.22
N TYR A 74 -4.55 -14.28 9.71
CA TYR A 74 -3.49 -15.30 9.75
C TYR A 74 -3.98 -16.63 10.36
N GLN A 75 -4.77 -16.55 11.44
CA GLN A 75 -5.35 -17.70 12.13
C GLN A 75 -6.34 -18.53 11.31
N ASN A 76 -6.79 -17.98 10.18
CA ASN A 76 -7.76 -18.63 9.29
C ASN A 76 -7.11 -19.18 8.02
N HIS A 77 -5.83 -18.89 7.79
CA HIS A 77 -5.13 -19.32 6.59
C HIS A 77 -4.71 -20.79 6.70
N PRO A 78 -4.99 -21.66 5.68
CA PRO A 78 -4.74 -23.10 5.76
C PRO A 78 -3.26 -23.46 5.95
N TYR A 79 -2.35 -22.63 5.47
CA TYR A 79 -0.90 -22.83 5.59
C TYR A 79 -0.26 -22.05 6.76
N VAL A 80 -1.04 -21.63 7.76
CA VAL A 80 -0.54 -20.91 8.93
C VAL A 80 -0.85 -21.65 10.22
N GLU A 81 0.12 -21.67 11.11
CA GLU A 81 -0.02 -21.98 12.53
C GLU A 81 0.41 -20.75 13.33
N VAL A 82 -0.51 -20.13 14.05
CA VAL A 82 -0.17 -19.03 14.95
C VAL A 82 0.40 -19.60 16.23
N VAL A 83 1.71 -19.49 16.43
CA VAL A 83 2.43 -20.07 17.57
C VAL A 83 2.47 -19.11 18.75
N ALA A 84 2.75 -17.84 18.49
CA ALA A 84 2.97 -16.85 19.51
C ALA A 84 2.28 -15.54 19.19
N CYS A 85 1.95 -14.78 20.22
CA CYS A 85 1.57 -13.37 20.04
C CYS A 85 2.16 -12.50 21.16
N ALA A 86 2.23 -11.19 20.88
CA ALA A 86 2.78 -10.21 21.79
C ALA A 86 2.03 -8.88 21.72
N ASP A 87 1.89 -8.21 22.85
CA ASP A 87 1.47 -6.81 22.96
C ASP A 87 2.05 -6.23 24.26
N LEU A 88 2.44 -4.96 24.24
CA LEU A 88 2.96 -4.27 25.44
C LEU A 88 1.88 -4.09 26.52
N ASP A 89 0.61 -4.06 26.11
CA ASP A 89 -0.53 -4.06 27.03
C ASP A 89 -0.95 -5.52 27.32
N PRO A 90 -0.82 -6.00 28.58
CA PRO A 90 -1.19 -7.38 28.90
C PRO A 90 -2.66 -7.72 28.64
N ALA A 91 -3.57 -6.74 28.69
CA ALA A 91 -4.98 -6.97 28.37
C ALA A 91 -5.19 -7.16 26.87
N LYS A 92 -4.53 -6.35 26.05
CA LYS A 92 -4.52 -6.50 24.60
C LYS A 92 -3.82 -7.78 24.16
N CYS A 93 -2.72 -8.16 24.82
CA CYS A 93 -2.03 -9.41 24.54
C CYS A 93 -2.95 -10.63 24.77
N ARG A 94 -3.70 -10.66 25.89
CA ARG A 94 -4.70 -11.72 26.13
C ARG A 94 -5.81 -11.73 25.09
N LEU A 95 -6.34 -10.54 24.75
CA LEU A 95 -7.36 -10.41 23.71
C LEU A 95 -6.85 -10.90 22.34
N LEU A 96 -5.62 -10.55 21.98
CA LEU A 96 -4.97 -11.02 20.76
C LEU A 96 -4.85 -12.55 20.79
N GLN A 97 -4.34 -13.12 21.88
CA GLN A 97 -4.21 -14.57 22.04
C GLN A 97 -5.52 -15.31 21.82
N GLU A 98 -6.60 -14.83 22.42
CA GLU A 98 -7.93 -15.43 22.27
C GLU A 98 -8.41 -15.39 20.82
N ARG A 99 -8.21 -14.25 20.13
CA ARG A 99 -8.66 -14.03 18.75
C ARG A 99 -7.88 -14.84 17.72
N VAL A 100 -6.56 -14.88 17.87
CA VAL A 100 -5.69 -15.58 16.90
C VAL A 100 -5.37 -17.01 17.32
N LYS A 101 -5.80 -17.44 18.52
CA LYS A 101 -5.58 -18.78 19.10
C LYS A 101 -4.08 -19.11 19.22
N ALA A 102 -3.27 -18.12 19.58
CA ALA A 102 -1.84 -18.33 19.77
C ALA A 102 -1.57 -19.24 20.96
N GLN A 103 -0.58 -20.11 20.81
CA GLN A 103 -0.19 -21.09 21.86
C GLN A 103 0.53 -20.42 23.02
N LYS A 104 1.30 -19.35 22.73
CA LYS A 104 2.12 -18.61 23.70
C LYS A 104 1.89 -17.11 23.62
N THR A 105 2.20 -16.41 24.71
CA THR A 105 2.21 -14.96 24.77
C THR A 105 3.56 -14.42 25.20
N TYR A 106 3.92 -13.25 24.72
CA TYR A 106 5.12 -12.53 25.11
C TYR A 106 4.78 -11.07 25.47
N PRO A 107 5.55 -10.45 26.37
CA PRO A 107 5.28 -9.07 26.80
C PRO A 107 5.61 -8.02 25.72
N SER A 108 6.41 -8.39 24.72
CA SER A 108 6.75 -7.52 23.58
C SER A 108 7.13 -8.33 22.35
N CYS A 109 7.15 -7.67 21.20
CA CYS A 109 7.62 -8.25 19.93
C CYS A 109 9.09 -8.69 20.05
N GLU A 110 9.92 -7.88 20.70
CA GLU A 110 11.35 -8.16 20.92
C GLU A 110 11.55 -9.47 21.71
N GLU A 111 10.79 -9.66 22.77
CA GLU A 111 10.87 -10.90 23.55
C GLU A 111 10.39 -12.11 22.72
N MET A 112 9.32 -11.94 21.95
CA MET A 112 8.85 -13.00 21.05
C MET A 112 9.92 -13.37 20.00
N VAL A 113 10.57 -12.39 19.40
CA VAL A 113 11.62 -12.61 18.38
C VAL A 113 12.87 -13.27 18.99
N LYS A 114 13.28 -12.90 20.20
CA LYS A 114 14.40 -13.57 20.91
C LYS A 114 14.15 -15.07 21.14
N HIS A 115 12.90 -15.47 21.32
CA HIS A 115 12.51 -16.87 21.51
C HIS A 115 12.10 -17.57 20.20
N ALA A 116 12.30 -16.91 19.04
CA ALA A 116 11.85 -17.43 17.74
C ALA A 116 12.42 -18.83 17.43
N ALA A 117 13.69 -19.08 17.77
CA ALA A 117 14.33 -20.38 17.53
C ALA A 117 13.70 -21.50 18.38
N GLU A 118 13.40 -21.24 19.66
CA GLU A 118 12.75 -22.18 20.57
C GLU A 118 11.32 -22.51 20.11
N ASP A 119 10.61 -21.49 19.66
CA ASP A 119 9.24 -21.60 19.17
C ASP A 119 9.16 -22.04 17.71
N LYS A 120 10.31 -22.18 17.04
CA LYS A 120 10.43 -22.53 15.63
C LYS A 120 9.58 -21.59 14.76
N LEU A 121 9.63 -20.29 15.05
CA LEU A 121 8.96 -19.29 14.23
C LEU A 121 9.66 -19.17 12.87
N GLU A 122 8.88 -19.04 11.82
CA GLU A 122 9.36 -18.84 10.44
C GLU A 122 9.03 -17.44 9.93
N ALA A 123 8.00 -16.80 10.52
CA ALA A 123 7.57 -15.47 10.14
C ALA A 123 6.97 -14.70 11.32
N VAL A 124 6.97 -13.40 11.20
CA VAL A 124 6.29 -12.49 12.14
C VAL A 124 5.44 -11.48 11.40
N TYR A 125 4.24 -11.24 11.92
CA TYR A 125 3.41 -10.11 11.53
C TYR A 125 3.49 -9.01 12.58
N ILE A 126 3.99 -7.83 12.19
CA ILE A 126 4.18 -6.65 13.03
C ILE A 126 3.01 -5.69 12.79
N ALA A 127 2.09 -5.63 13.75
CA ALA A 127 0.91 -4.74 13.75
C ALA A 127 0.94 -3.76 14.94
N THR A 128 2.14 -3.35 15.33
CA THR A 128 2.41 -2.45 16.44
C THR A 128 2.15 -0.98 16.09
N ASP A 129 2.73 -0.05 16.83
CA ASP A 129 2.72 1.38 16.47
C ASP A 129 3.71 1.70 15.35
N ALA A 130 3.37 2.64 14.48
CA ALA A 130 4.16 2.96 13.30
C ALA A 130 5.63 3.33 13.59
N PRO A 131 5.97 4.04 14.68
CA PRO A 131 7.38 4.30 15.04
C PRO A 131 8.24 3.06 15.26
N SER A 132 7.63 1.92 15.62
CA SER A 132 8.38 0.68 15.93
C SER A 132 8.56 -0.25 14.73
N HIS A 133 7.84 -0.05 13.62
CA HIS A 133 7.81 -0.99 12.50
C HIS A 133 9.20 -1.32 11.95
N VAL A 134 9.99 -0.30 11.58
CA VAL A 134 11.30 -0.51 10.94
C VAL A 134 12.30 -1.21 11.86
N HIS A 135 12.31 -0.85 13.15
CA HIS A 135 13.23 -1.46 14.12
C HIS A 135 12.91 -2.93 14.36
N LEU A 136 11.62 -3.23 14.58
CA LEU A 136 11.15 -4.59 14.78
C LEU A 136 11.34 -5.45 13.54
N ALA A 137 11.13 -4.88 12.35
CA ALA A 137 11.35 -5.58 11.10
C ALA A 137 12.82 -5.95 10.89
N ILE A 138 13.75 -5.01 11.11
CA ILE A 138 15.20 -5.28 11.02
C ILE A 138 15.57 -6.39 12.00
N MET A 139 15.17 -6.27 13.26
CA MET A 139 15.47 -7.27 14.29
C MET A 139 14.93 -8.67 13.93
N ALA A 140 13.70 -8.75 13.44
CA ALA A 140 13.11 -10.03 13.05
C ALA A 140 13.83 -10.67 11.86
N LEU A 141 14.19 -9.88 10.83
CA LEU A 141 14.98 -10.33 9.69
C LEU A 141 16.36 -10.86 10.13
N GLU A 142 17.04 -10.16 11.04
CA GLU A 142 18.33 -10.57 11.60
C GLU A 142 18.24 -11.88 12.42
N HIS A 143 17.07 -12.20 12.96
CA HIS A 143 16.77 -13.49 13.58
C HIS A 143 16.28 -14.56 12.60
N GLY A 144 16.35 -14.29 11.30
CA GLY A 144 16.02 -15.26 10.24
C GLY A 144 14.51 -15.44 10.01
N LEU A 145 13.68 -14.48 10.40
CA LEU A 145 12.23 -14.52 10.19
C LEU A 145 11.83 -13.79 8.91
N ASN A 146 10.83 -14.30 8.20
CA ASN A 146 10.09 -13.53 7.21
C ASN A 146 9.21 -12.51 7.93
N VAL A 147 9.06 -11.31 7.35
CA VAL A 147 8.38 -10.19 8.00
C VAL A 147 7.24 -9.67 7.15
N ALA A 148 6.04 -9.64 7.72
CA ALA A 148 4.96 -8.76 7.28
C ALA A 148 4.83 -7.61 8.28
N SER A 149 4.77 -6.36 7.80
CA SER A 149 4.64 -5.17 8.67
C SER A 149 3.41 -4.37 8.28
N ALA A 150 2.72 -3.82 9.27
CA ALA A 150 1.72 -2.79 9.00
C ALA A 150 2.38 -1.52 8.43
N VAL A 151 1.56 -0.56 8.02
CA VAL A 151 1.99 0.69 7.38
C VAL A 151 2.22 1.82 8.38
N PRO A 152 3.11 2.75 8.02
CA PRO A 152 4.10 2.76 6.96
C PRO A 152 5.33 1.91 7.28
N ALA A 153 6.23 1.70 6.31
CA ALA A 153 7.45 0.92 6.54
C ALA A 153 8.37 1.54 7.62
N PHE A 154 8.41 2.86 7.67
CA PHE A 154 9.07 3.67 8.70
C PHE A 154 8.32 5.00 8.87
N LEU A 155 8.56 5.74 9.95
CA LEU A 155 7.82 6.94 10.27
C LEU A 155 8.72 8.19 10.36
N GLY A 156 8.53 9.13 9.42
CA GLY A 156 9.13 10.47 9.48
C GLY A 156 10.61 10.55 9.13
N GLU A 157 11.16 11.75 9.27
CA GLU A 157 12.56 12.05 8.87
C GLU A 157 13.61 11.34 9.73
N ASP A 158 13.35 11.21 11.02
CA ASP A 158 14.28 10.62 11.97
C ASP A 158 14.58 9.15 11.70
N GLN A 159 13.73 8.51 10.90
CA GLN A 159 13.89 7.09 10.56
C GLN A 159 14.47 6.84 9.16
N LEU A 160 14.83 7.88 8.40
CA LEU A 160 15.46 7.72 7.08
C LEU A 160 16.79 6.93 7.15
N GLU A 161 17.52 7.04 8.26
CA GLU A 161 18.76 6.28 8.46
C GLU A 161 18.57 4.76 8.55
N TYR A 162 17.35 4.28 8.78
CA TYR A 162 17.04 2.84 8.85
C TYR A 162 16.78 2.22 7.48
N ILE A 163 16.59 3.02 6.42
CA ILE A 163 16.36 2.52 5.06
C ILE A 163 17.50 1.57 4.62
N PRO A 164 18.79 2.00 4.62
CA PRO A 164 19.87 1.10 4.24
C PRO A 164 20.00 -0.10 5.19
N LYS A 165 19.68 0.05 6.46
CA LYS A 165 19.73 -1.06 7.44
C LYS A 165 18.66 -2.12 7.14
N LEU A 166 17.45 -1.70 6.77
CA LEU A 166 16.37 -2.62 6.40
C LEU A 166 16.69 -3.38 5.10
N LEU A 167 17.20 -2.67 4.08
CA LEU A 167 17.64 -3.31 2.82
C LEU A 167 18.76 -4.34 3.05
N ASP A 168 19.74 -3.97 3.87
CA ASP A 168 20.84 -4.87 4.26
C ASP A 168 20.33 -6.10 5.04
N ALA A 169 19.40 -5.90 5.97
CA ALA A 169 18.79 -7.00 6.73
C ALA A 169 18.02 -7.98 5.82
N VAL A 170 17.25 -7.48 4.85
CA VAL A 170 16.57 -8.32 3.84
C VAL A 170 17.59 -9.07 3.01
N THR A 171 18.60 -8.38 2.50
CA THR A 171 19.64 -8.98 1.63
C THR A 171 20.43 -10.06 2.37
N ARG A 172 20.91 -9.79 3.58
CA ARG A 172 21.72 -10.74 4.35
C ARG A 172 20.92 -11.92 4.88
N SER A 173 19.70 -11.71 5.30
CA SER A 173 18.86 -12.80 5.82
C SER A 173 18.32 -13.69 4.69
N GLY A 174 18.17 -13.18 3.49
CA GLY A 174 17.46 -13.84 2.39
C GLY A 174 15.99 -14.08 2.70
N LYS A 175 15.42 -13.33 3.66
CA LYS A 175 14.02 -13.46 4.10
C LYS A 175 13.13 -12.44 3.39
N LEU A 176 11.88 -12.81 3.25
CA LEU A 176 10.86 -11.95 2.69
C LEU A 176 10.48 -10.81 3.66
N TYR A 177 10.40 -9.59 3.13
CA TYR A 177 9.70 -8.47 3.77
C TYR A 177 8.54 -8.04 2.90
N GLN A 178 7.36 -7.89 3.51
CA GLN A 178 6.17 -7.32 2.90
C GLN A 178 5.59 -6.22 3.80
N MET A 179 5.25 -5.07 3.22
CA MET A 179 4.40 -4.10 3.90
C MET A 179 2.93 -4.38 3.58
N ASN A 180 2.10 -4.52 4.61
CA ASN A 180 0.68 -4.78 4.47
C ASN A 180 -0.11 -3.52 4.10
N GLU A 181 0.24 -2.91 2.96
CA GLU A 181 -0.46 -1.76 2.40
C GLU A 181 -1.80 -2.17 1.81
N THR A 182 -2.87 -1.78 2.47
CA THR A 182 -4.22 -2.23 2.16
C THR A 182 -4.73 -1.75 0.80
N THR A 183 -4.24 -0.59 0.33
CA THR A 183 -4.58 -0.07 -1.01
C THR A 183 -4.25 -1.06 -2.11
N ALA A 184 -3.16 -1.82 -1.98
CA ALA A 184 -2.70 -2.78 -2.98
C ALA A 184 -3.79 -3.79 -3.41
N PHE A 185 -4.67 -4.15 -2.49
CA PHE A 185 -5.75 -5.11 -2.75
C PHE A 185 -7.16 -4.50 -2.64
N ARG A 186 -7.30 -3.17 -2.61
CA ARG A 186 -8.60 -2.56 -2.91
C ARG A 186 -9.00 -2.87 -4.34
N ASN A 187 -10.28 -3.03 -4.58
CA ASN A 187 -10.78 -3.42 -5.92
C ASN A 187 -10.31 -2.47 -7.02
N SER A 188 -10.29 -1.15 -6.75
CA SER A 188 -9.82 -0.14 -7.72
C SER A 188 -8.33 -0.29 -8.02
N CYS A 189 -7.48 -0.34 -7.01
CA CYS A 189 -6.04 -0.46 -7.19
C CYS A 189 -5.65 -1.80 -7.84
N PHE A 190 -6.29 -2.89 -7.43
CA PHE A 190 -6.12 -4.20 -8.05
C PHE A 190 -6.48 -4.18 -9.54
N ALA A 191 -7.61 -3.57 -9.90
CA ALA A 191 -8.03 -3.44 -11.30
C ALA A 191 -7.06 -2.59 -12.11
N MET A 192 -6.62 -1.43 -11.57
CA MET A 192 -5.62 -0.58 -12.22
C MET A 192 -4.33 -1.35 -12.49
N ARG A 193 -3.83 -2.12 -11.50
CA ARG A 193 -2.63 -2.94 -11.65
C ARG A 193 -2.80 -3.99 -12.75
N LYS A 194 -3.94 -4.70 -12.79
CA LYS A 194 -4.20 -5.70 -13.83
C LYS A 194 -4.31 -5.08 -15.23
N LEU A 195 -4.89 -3.91 -15.37
CA LEU A 195 -4.91 -3.16 -16.62
C LEU A 195 -3.51 -2.69 -17.04
N TYR A 196 -2.70 -2.24 -16.07
CA TYR A 196 -1.33 -1.83 -16.31
C TYR A 196 -0.46 -3.01 -16.77
N GLU A 197 -0.46 -4.12 -16.03
CA GLU A 197 0.26 -5.36 -16.36
C GLU A 197 -0.10 -5.90 -17.75
N ALA A 198 -1.37 -5.78 -18.14
CA ALA A 198 -1.84 -6.21 -19.45
C ALA A 198 -1.56 -5.19 -20.58
N GLY A 199 -0.89 -4.06 -20.28
CA GLY A 199 -0.58 -3.02 -21.25
C GLY A 199 -1.79 -2.22 -21.77
N LYS A 200 -2.97 -2.39 -21.15
CA LYS A 200 -4.23 -1.72 -21.57
C LYS A 200 -4.22 -0.22 -21.34
N LEU A 201 -3.42 0.26 -20.40
CA LEU A 201 -3.27 1.69 -20.14
C LEU A 201 -2.26 2.35 -21.08
N GLY A 202 -1.31 1.59 -21.63
CA GLY A 202 -0.18 2.13 -22.37
C GLY A 202 0.79 2.87 -21.45
N ALA A 203 1.52 3.86 -21.95
CA ALA A 203 2.34 4.73 -21.12
C ALA A 203 1.44 5.56 -20.20
N ILE A 204 1.75 5.53 -18.89
CA ILE A 204 0.98 6.33 -17.92
C ILE A 204 1.27 7.81 -18.14
N THR A 205 0.25 8.63 -18.07
CA THR A 205 0.33 10.08 -18.15
C THR A 205 0.08 10.74 -16.81
N TYR A 206 -0.91 10.20 -16.06
CA TYR A 206 -1.31 10.80 -14.78
C TYR A 206 -1.97 9.78 -13.86
N THR A 207 -1.68 9.88 -12.56
CA THR A 207 -2.31 9.07 -11.52
C THR A 207 -2.75 9.97 -10.36
N GLU A 208 -3.89 9.65 -9.73
CA GLU A 208 -4.33 10.28 -8.50
C GLU A 208 -4.57 9.23 -7.42
N GLY A 209 -4.22 9.61 -6.19
CA GLY A 209 -4.55 8.88 -4.98
C GLY A 209 -4.96 9.83 -3.87
N GLU A 210 -5.93 9.44 -3.06
CA GLU A 210 -6.37 10.23 -1.91
C GLU A 210 -6.56 9.34 -0.68
N TYR A 211 -6.21 9.91 0.47
CA TYR A 211 -6.47 9.34 1.78
C TYR A 211 -7.00 10.42 2.70
N PHE A 212 -8.32 10.52 2.78
CA PHE A 212 -9.03 11.48 3.63
C PHE A 212 -9.62 10.74 4.81
N HIS A 213 -8.96 10.85 5.98
CA HIS A 213 -9.33 10.11 7.17
C HIS A 213 -9.70 11.07 8.32
N PRO A 214 -10.99 11.42 8.46
CA PRO A 214 -11.42 12.40 9.43
C PRO A 214 -11.12 11.96 10.86
N GLY A 215 -10.47 12.83 11.63
CA GLY A 215 -10.29 12.67 13.06
C GLY A 215 -9.36 11.55 13.53
N SER A 216 -8.71 10.81 12.63
CA SER A 216 -7.91 9.64 13.04
C SER A 216 -6.61 10.00 13.77
N HIS A 217 -6.18 11.24 13.66
CA HIS A 217 -4.90 11.73 14.21
C HIS A 217 -5.08 12.95 15.12
N GLN A 218 -6.26 13.11 15.71
CA GLN A 218 -6.61 14.22 16.58
C GLN A 218 -6.53 13.86 18.06
N LEU A 219 -6.26 14.89 18.86
CA LEU A 219 -6.16 14.85 20.32
C LEU A 219 -7.49 14.78 21.07
N ASP A 220 -8.53 14.16 20.60
CA ASP A 220 -9.75 14.08 21.40
C ASP A 220 -9.75 13.00 22.48
N GLY A 221 -8.56 12.46 22.81
CA GLY A 221 -8.34 11.51 23.91
C GLY A 221 -9.10 10.19 23.79
N LYS A 222 -10.11 10.11 22.95
CA LYS A 222 -10.98 8.94 22.81
C LYS A 222 -10.58 7.99 21.70
N ARG A 223 -9.82 8.46 20.70
CA ARG A 223 -9.28 7.65 19.61
C ARG A 223 -7.75 7.59 19.57
N THR A 224 -7.10 8.37 20.42
CA THR A 224 -5.64 8.47 20.49
C THR A 224 -5.00 7.43 21.42
N GLY A 225 -5.67 6.37 21.78
CA GLY A 225 -5.07 5.26 22.53
C GLY A 225 -3.83 4.65 21.85
N SER A 226 -3.15 5.44 21.01
CA SER A 226 -1.86 5.12 20.43
C SER A 226 -0.79 5.20 21.50
N TYR A 227 0.03 4.16 21.56
CA TYR A 227 1.16 4.11 22.46
C TYR A 227 2.04 5.37 22.32
N ASN A 228 2.33 6.01 23.45
CA ASN A 228 3.11 7.27 23.48
C ASN A 228 2.57 8.43 22.63
N GLY A 229 1.30 8.45 22.27
CA GLY A 229 0.70 9.57 21.54
C GLY A 229 1.35 9.88 20.17
N TRP A 230 1.90 8.89 19.50
CA TRP A 230 2.63 9.10 18.24
C TRP A 230 1.78 9.72 17.12
N ARG A 231 0.45 9.58 17.20
CA ARG A 231 -0.46 10.16 16.21
C ARG A 231 -0.73 11.66 16.44
N GLU A 232 -0.32 12.22 17.58
CA GLU A 232 -0.59 13.62 17.93
C GLU A 232 0.24 14.57 17.08
N GLY A 233 -0.44 15.41 16.28
CA GLY A 233 0.22 16.34 15.37
C GLY A 233 0.92 15.67 14.19
N LEU A 234 0.63 14.40 13.92
CA LEU A 234 1.25 13.65 12.83
C LEU A 234 1.08 14.38 11.49
N PRO A 235 2.17 14.67 10.76
CA PRO A 235 2.08 15.18 9.40
C PRO A 235 1.25 14.26 8.52
N PRO A 236 0.31 14.76 7.72
CA PRO A 236 -0.49 13.92 6.83
C PRO A 236 0.38 13.05 5.92
N GLN A 237 1.40 13.62 5.31
CA GLN A 237 2.31 12.90 4.42
C GLN A 237 3.32 11.99 5.13
N PHE A 238 3.33 11.90 6.47
CA PHE A 238 4.05 10.82 7.18
C PHE A 238 3.24 9.52 7.24
N TYR A 239 1.98 9.56 6.77
CA TYR A 239 1.14 8.37 6.59
C TYR A 239 0.61 8.31 5.14
N PRO A 240 1.52 8.25 4.14
CA PRO A 240 1.19 8.50 2.74
C PRO A 240 0.72 7.28 1.99
N THR A 241 0.90 6.09 2.58
CA THR A 241 0.92 4.83 1.84
C THR A 241 -0.40 4.54 1.17
N HIS A 242 -1.52 4.89 1.81
CA HIS A 242 -2.86 4.68 1.27
C HIS A 242 -3.19 5.57 0.06
N SER A 243 -2.55 6.72 -0.10
CA SER A 243 -2.68 7.52 -1.32
C SER A 243 -1.61 7.15 -2.35
N ASN A 244 -0.34 7.07 -1.93
CA ASN A 244 0.79 6.74 -2.81
C ASN A 244 0.68 5.35 -3.44
N GLY A 245 0.03 4.41 -2.76
CA GLY A 245 -0.21 3.05 -3.23
C GLY A 245 -0.94 2.97 -4.57
N TYR A 246 -1.76 3.96 -4.91
CA TYR A 246 -2.43 4.02 -6.21
C TYR A 246 -1.48 4.21 -7.40
N TYR A 247 -0.25 4.62 -7.17
CA TYR A 247 0.80 4.60 -8.18
C TYR A 247 1.80 3.45 -7.94
N THR A 248 2.35 3.36 -6.74
CA THR A 248 3.44 2.43 -6.46
C THR A 248 3.01 0.95 -6.47
N CYS A 249 1.80 0.63 -5.96
CA CYS A 249 1.27 -0.73 -6.02
C CYS A 249 0.67 -1.10 -7.39
N VAL A 250 0.50 -0.13 -8.29
CA VAL A 250 0.04 -0.38 -9.66
C VAL A 250 1.22 -0.59 -10.59
N THR A 251 2.23 0.28 -10.52
CA THR A 251 3.34 0.34 -11.48
C THR A 251 4.63 -0.30 -10.98
N HIS A 252 4.76 -0.50 -9.67
CA HIS A 252 6.00 -0.88 -8.97
C HIS A 252 7.15 0.10 -9.25
N ARG A 253 6.83 1.36 -9.57
CA ARG A 253 7.78 2.43 -9.86
C ARG A 253 7.79 3.47 -8.74
N ARG A 254 8.85 4.26 -8.67
CA ARG A 254 9.06 5.27 -7.64
C ARG A 254 8.65 6.67 -8.09
N PHE A 255 8.44 7.54 -7.13
CA PHE A 255 8.39 8.99 -7.32
C PHE A 255 9.82 9.55 -7.31
N THR A 256 10.10 10.54 -8.15
CA THR A 256 11.45 11.09 -8.34
C THR A 256 11.63 12.51 -7.81
N GLU A 257 10.55 13.29 -7.79
CA GLU A 257 10.53 14.68 -7.33
C GLU A 257 9.14 15.04 -6.83
N VAL A 258 9.05 15.95 -5.86
CA VAL A 258 7.78 16.38 -5.26
C VAL A 258 7.73 17.88 -5.01
N THR A 259 6.54 18.46 -5.23
CA THR A 259 6.08 19.72 -4.63
C THR A 259 4.85 19.44 -3.79
N CYS A 260 4.76 20.04 -2.59
CA CYS A 260 3.64 19.78 -1.69
C CYS A 260 3.15 21.07 -1.03
N THR A 261 1.84 21.24 -1.00
CA THR A 261 1.18 22.34 -0.28
C THR A 261 0.62 21.82 1.04
N GLY A 262 1.10 22.38 2.15
CA GLY A 262 0.51 22.15 3.46
C GLY A 262 -0.58 23.15 3.78
N VAL A 263 -1.71 22.69 4.29
CA VAL A 263 -2.83 23.52 4.76
C VAL A 263 -2.85 23.52 6.28
N PRO A 264 -2.63 24.68 6.93
CA PRO A 264 -2.62 24.77 8.38
C PRO A 264 -3.94 24.28 9.00
N SER A 265 -3.82 23.54 10.09
CA SER A 265 -4.96 23.09 10.87
C SER A 265 -5.27 24.07 12.00
N LEU A 266 -6.54 24.30 12.25
CA LEU A 266 -7.02 25.07 13.42
C LEU A 266 -7.22 24.19 14.67
N LYS A 267 -6.94 22.90 14.60
CA LYS A 267 -7.10 21.97 15.70
C LYS A 267 -5.93 22.00 16.65
N TYR A 268 -6.19 21.78 17.93
CA TYR A 268 -5.18 21.80 18.99
C TYR A 268 -3.99 20.88 18.74
N ALA A 269 -4.21 19.72 18.15
CA ALA A 269 -3.16 18.75 17.82
C ALA A 269 -2.02 19.34 16.96
N TYR A 270 -2.31 20.39 16.21
CA TYR A 270 -1.37 21.08 15.32
C TYR A 270 -0.97 22.44 15.87
N ALA A 271 -1.26 22.72 17.14
CA ALA A 271 -0.75 23.90 17.81
C ALA A 271 0.79 23.86 17.90
N LYS A 272 1.40 25.04 18.00
CA LYS A 272 2.85 25.18 18.13
C LYS A 272 3.39 24.29 19.26
N GLY A 273 4.42 23.50 18.96
CA GLY A 273 5.11 22.65 19.93
C GLY A 273 4.63 21.20 19.98
N ASN A 274 3.85 20.72 19.01
CA ASN A 274 3.64 19.29 18.87
C ASN A 274 4.95 18.57 18.53
N ARG A 275 5.01 17.25 18.78
CA ARG A 275 6.24 16.45 18.65
C ARG A 275 6.88 16.46 17.25
N TYR A 276 6.12 16.75 16.21
CA TYR A 276 6.59 16.83 14.82
C TYR A 276 6.85 18.28 14.38
N ASN A 277 6.55 19.26 15.21
CA ASN A 277 6.55 20.67 14.83
C ASN A 277 5.73 20.96 13.56
N ASN A 278 4.69 20.16 13.33
CA ASN A 278 3.85 20.17 12.13
C ASN A 278 2.63 21.07 12.32
N PRO A 279 2.43 22.10 11.47
CA PRO A 279 1.24 22.94 11.51
C PRO A 279 0.08 22.43 10.63
N PHE A 280 0.30 21.41 9.80
CA PHE A 280 -0.62 21.03 8.73
C PHE A 280 -1.56 19.89 9.13
N GLY A 281 -2.86 20.10 8.88
CA GLY A 281 -3.87 19.06 8.97
C GLY A 281 -4.18 18.39 7.63
N SER A 282 -3.71 18.99 6.53
CA SER A 282 -3.82 18.45 5.18
C SER A 282 -2.57 18.76 4.37
N GLU A 283 -2.15 17.83 3.54
CA GLU A 283 -0.99 17.99 2.66
C GLU A 283 -1.29 17.40 1.28
N TYR A 284 -1.08 18.21 0.25
CA TYR A 284 -1.45 17.92 -1.14
C TYR A 284 -0.20 17.94 -2.01
N ALA A 285 0.26 16.76 -2.40
CA ALA A 285 1.51 16.56 -3.12
C ALA A 285 1.31 16.33 -4.60
N MET A 286 2.16 16.96 -5.42
CA MET A 286 2.35 16.67 -6.84
C MET A 286 3.72 16.05 -7.05
N PHE A 287 3.75 14.87 -7.64
CA PHE A 287 4.97 14.12 -7.92
C PHE A 287 5.29 14.05 -9.40
N LYS A 288 6.59 14.06 -9.71
CA LYS A 288 7.11 13.48 -10.95
C LYS A 288 7.43 12.02 -10.70
N CYS A 289 7.13 11.19 -11.65
CA CYS A 289 7.31 9.74 -11.56
C CYS A 289 8.48 9.27 -12.44
N GLU A 290 9.02 8.11 -12.11
CA GLU A 290 10.16 7.52 -12.79
C GLU A 290 9.91 7.25 -14.29
N ASP A 291 8.66 6.90 -14.64
CA ASP A 291 8.23 6.66 -16.04
C ASP A 291 7.93 7.95 -16.82
N GLY A 292 8.21 9.12 -16.24
CA GLY A 292 7.95 10.43 -16.84
C GLY A 292 6.50 10.93 -16.65
N SER A 293 5.63 10.15 -16.02
CA SER A 293 4.28 10.57 -15.67
C SER A 293 4.27 11.53 -14.47
N ALA A 294 3.09 12.07 -14.16
CA ALA A 294 2.85 12.85 -12.95
C ALA A 294 1.81 12.18 -12.06
N ALA A 295 1.89 12.43 -10.75
CA ALA A 295 0.91 11.94 -9.82
C ALA A 295 0.50 12.99 -8.79
N ARG A 296 -0.80 13.02 -8.44
CA ARG A 296 -1.34 13.84 -7.35
C ARG A 296 -1.75 12.93 -6.19
N MET A 297 -1.09 13.10 -5.04
CA MET A 297 -1.33 12.27 -3.86
C MET A 297 -1.74 13.15 -2.68
N LEU A 298 -2.92 12.92 -2.16
CA LEU A 298 -3.57 13.78 -1.18
C LEU A 298 -3.75 13.04 0.14
N VAL A 299 -3.38 13.67 1.25
CA VAL A 299 -3.64 13.16 2.60
C VAL A 299 -4.26 14.26 3.46
N SER A 300 -5.35 13.96 4.15
CA SER A 300 -6.00 14.92 5.04
C SER A 300 -6.60 14.26 6.28
N TRP A 301 -6.37 14.92 7.44
CA TRP A 301 -7.00 14.63 8.72
C TRP A 301 -8.14 15.59 9.02
N ASP A 302 -8.21 16.72 8.30
CA ASP A 302 -9.11 17.85 8.57
C ASP A 302 -10.39 17.83 7.73
N VAL A 303 -10.79 16.67 7.24
CA VAL A 303 -12.08 16.49 6.59
C VAL A 303 -13.16 16.12 7.61
N PRO A 304 -14.44 16.56 7.41
CA PRO A 304 -15.45 16.48 8.45
C PRO A 304 -16.03 15.09 8.70
N ALA A 305 -16.33 14.31 7.68
CA ALA A 305 -17.05 13.06 7.87
C ALA A 305 -16.72 11.95 6.88
N TYR A 306 -16.74 12.20 5.62
CA TYR A 306 -16.52 11.21 4.59
C TYR A 306 -15.18 11.44 3.95
N GLY A 307 -14.18 10.85 4.57
CA GLY A 307 -12.92 10.64 3.90
C GLY A 307 -13.08 9.58 2.84
N GLY A 308 -12.10 9.48 2.02
CA GLY A 308 -12.00 8.46 0.99
C GLY A 308 -10.60 7.93 0.97
N GLU A 309 -10.54 6.72 0.52
CA GLU A 309 -9.31 6.11 0.06
C GLU A 309 -9.61 5.59 -1.33
N ASP A 310 -9.30 6.39 -2.31
CA ASP A 310 -9.61 6.11 -3.70
C ASP A 310 -8.51 6.63 -4.64
N GLY A 311 -8.52 6.17 -5.89
CA GLY A 311 -7.58 6.59 -6.88
C GLY A 311 -8.07 6.36 -8.30
N ARG A 312 -7.35 6.99 -9.24
CA ARG A 312 -7.66 6.91 -10.67
C ARG A 312 -6.38 7.04 -11.49
N ILE A 313 -6.38 6.51 -12.69
CA ILE A 313 -5.20 6.45 -13.54
C ILE A 313 -5.56 6.69 -14.99
N TRP A 314 -4.71 7.44 -15.69
CA TRP A 314 -4.79 7.68 -17.12
C TRP A 314 -3.48 7.32 -17.80
N GLY A 315 -3.59 6.64 -18.89
CA GLY A 315 -2.50 6.35 -19.81
C GLY A 315 -2.87 6.73 -21.24
N GLN A 316 -1.92 6.54 -22.16
CA GLN A 316 -2.12 6.89 -23.57
C GLN A 316 -3.14 6.00 -24.30
N LYS A 317 -3.37 4.78 -23.79
CA LYS A 317 -4.28 3.79 -24.41
C LYS A 317 -5.54 3.52 -23.60
N GLY A 318 -5.60 4.01 -22.36
CA GLY A 318 -6.75 3.77 -21.53
C GLY A 318 -6.70 4.50 -20.20
N CYS A 319 -7.82 4.47 -19.48
CA CYS A 319 -7.92 5.01 -18.13
C CYS A 319 -8.82 4.15 -17.26
N PHE A 320 -8.72 4.37 -15.94
CA PHE A 320 -9.61 3.78 -14.96
C PHE A 320 -9.96 4.82 -13.90
N VAL A 321 -11.25 5.10 -13.73
CA VAL A 321 -11.74 6.16 -12.85
C VAL A 321 -12.95 5.70 -12.05
N PRO A 322 -13.12 6.16 -10.80
CA PRO A 322 -14.33 5.92 -10.04
C PRO A 322 -15.52 6.66 -10.65
N GLU A 323 -16.71 6.05 -10.55
CA GLU A 323 -17.98 6.69 -10.88
C GLU A 323 -19.07 6.26 -9.90
N LYS A 324 -20.26 6.90 -9.98
CA LYS A 324 -21.38 6.54 -9.11
C LYS A 324 -21.77 5.07 -9.30
N GLY A 325 -21.64 4.29 -8.23
CA GLY A 325 -21.98 2.86 -8.21
C GLY A 325 -20.89 1.91 -8.72
N GLY A 326 -19.67 2.39 -8.91
CA GLY A 326 -18.55 1.54 -9.31
C GLY A 326 -17.40 2.28 -9.96
N TYR A 327 -16.88 1.71 -11.02
CA TYR A 327 -15.72 2.25 -11.76
C TYR A 327 -15.99 2.22 -13.25
N ARG A 328 -15.37 3.14 -13.97
CA ARG A 328 -15.33 3.16 -15.43
C ARG A 328 -13.91 2.97 -15.91
N GLY A 329 -13.72 2.01 -16.80
CA GLY A 329 -12.51 1.87 -17.60
C GLY A 329 -12.79 2.30 -19.03
N TRP A 330 -11.84 2.96 -19.67
CA TRP A 330 -11.79 3.12 -21.11
C TRP A 330 -10.48 2.54 -21.61
N PHE A 331 -10.56 1.52 -22.46
CA PHE A 331 -9.41 0.85 -23.07
C PHE A 331 -9.89 0.03 -24.27
N ASP A 332 -8.99 -0.29 -25.20
CA ASP A 332 -9.33 -0.94 -26.47
C ASP A 332 -10.40 -0.16 -27.25
N ASP A 333 -10.32 1.20 -27.22
CA ASP A 333 -11.26 2.13 -27.86
C ASP A 333 -12.73 2.00 -27.42
N GLU A 334 -12.99 1.38 -26.27
CA GLU A 334 -14.31 1.19 -25.71
C GLU A 334 -14.42 1.69 -24.26
N VAL A 335 -15.60 2.20 -23.90
CA VAL A 335 -15.96 2.51 -22.51
C VAL A 335 -16.54 1.26 -21.86
N LYS A 336 -15.89 0.77 -20.82
CA LYS A 336 -16.34 -0.42 -20.07
C LYS A 336 -16.77 0.00 -18.66
N LYS A 337 -18.04 -0.25 -18.33
CA LYS A 337 -18.55 -0.08 -16.96
C LYS A 337 -18.23 -1.34 -16.18
N ALA A 338 -17.33 -1.22 -15.19
CA ALA A 338 -17.05 -2.30 -14.26
C ALA A 338 -17.76 -2.02 -12.94
N THR A 339 -18.78 -2.78 -12.61
CA THR A 339 -19.43 -2.69 -11.31
C THR A 339 -18.54 -3.24 -10.19
N PHE A 340 -17.76 -4.28 -10.45
CA PHE A 340 -16.70 -4.77 -9.55
C PHE A 340 -15.73 -5.67 -10.32
N TRP A 341 -14.44 -5.42 -10.14
CA TRP A 341 -13.39 -6.30 -10.60
C TRP A 341 -13.08 -7.27 -9.47
N LYS A 342 -13.54 -8.49 -9.57
CA LYS A 342 -13.36 -9.48 -8.51
C LYS A 342 -11.96 -10.05 -8.55
N LYS A 343 -11.31 -10.00 -7.40
CA LYS A 343 -10.10 -10.78 -7.12
C LYS A 343 -10.48 -12.26 -7.03
N ARG A 344 -9.53 -13.18 -7.22
CA ARG A 344 -9.77 -14.61 -6.96
C ARG A 344 -10.29 -14.82 -5.52
N ALA A 345 -10.96 -15.91 -5.27
CA ALA A 345 -11.38 -16.28 -3.91
C ALA A 345 -10.17 -16.38 -2.97
N LEU A 346 -10.40 -16.17 -1.70
CA LEU A 346 -9.48 -16.52 -0.62
C LEU A 346 -9.65 -17.97 -0.22
N PRO A 347 -8.70 -18.55 0.54
CA PRO A 347 -8.88 -19.88 1.14
C PRO A 347 -10.21 -20.00 1.90
N ALA A 348 -10.78 -21.19 1.90
CA ALA A 348 -12.04 -21.43 2.58
C ALA A 348 -11.95 -21.07 4.08
N GLY A 349 -12.90 -20.28 4.56
CA GLY A 349 -12.95 -19.80 5.94
C GLY A 349 -12.08 -18.56 6.24
N MET A 350 -11.33 -18.06 5.27
CA MET A 350 -10.55 -16.86 5.41
C MET A 350 -11.37 -15.62 5.03
N PRO A 351 -11.59 -14.66 5.94
CA PRO A 351 -12.32 -13.44 5.61
C PRO A 351 -11.44 -12.50 4.77
N ALA A 352 -12.06 -11.79 3.84
CA ALA A 352 -11.39 -10.70 3.12
C ALA A 352 -10.99 -9.54 4.07
N GLY A 353 -11.76 -9.33 5.13
CA GLY A 353 -11.46 -8.36 6.19
C GLY A 353 -11.81 -6.92 5.83
N GLY A 354 -11.21 -6.00 6.56
CA GLY A 354 -11.42 -4.55 6.40
C GLY A 354 -10.75 -3.93 5.17
N HIS A 355 -10.79 -2.59 5.10
CA HIS A 355 -10.19 -1.78 4.03
C HIS A 355 -10.57 -2.26 2.62
N GLY A 356 -11.89 -2.40 2.38
CA GLY A 356 -12.38 -2.85 1.09
C GLY A 356 -12.07 -4.32 0.76
N GLY A 357 -11.88 -5.16 1.80
CA GLY A 357 -11.57 -6.57 1.65
C GLY A 357 -10.11 -6.85 1.28
N SER A 358 -9.16 -6.08 1.81
CA SER A 358 -7.74 -6.22 1.47
C SER A 358 -6.95 -7.10 2.43
N HIS A 359 -7.38 -7.22 3.69
CA HIS A 359 -6.58 -7.86 4.75
C HIS A 359 -6.22 -9.31 4.41
N GLY A 360 -7.21 -10.12 4.08
CA GLY A 360 -7.00 -11.51 3.75
C GLY A 360 -6.09 -11.72 2.54
N TYR A 361 -6.21 -10.86 1.53
CA TYR A 361 -5.35 -10.95 0.33
C TYR A 361 -3.89 -10.62 0.62
N LEU A 362 -3.62 -9.66 1.52
CA LEU A 362 -2.25 -9.35 1.95
C LEU A 362 -1.64 -10.53 2.71
N THR A 363 -2.43 -11.18 3.56
CA THR A 363 -1.96 -12.38 4.27
C THR A 363 -1.71 -13.53 3.30
N ASP A 364 -2.61 -13.80 2.35
CA ASP A 364 -2.45 -14.84 1.33
C ASP A 364 -1.23 -14.56 0.43
N ASP A 365 -1.01 -13.30 0.04
CA ASP A 365 0.15 -12.84 -0.75
C ASP A 365 1.48 -13.10 -0.02
N PHE A 366 1.55 -12.75 1.28
CA PHE A 366 2.72 -12.97 2.12
C PHE A 366 3.04 -14.46 2.30
N ILE A 367 2.04 -15.27 2.63
CA ILE A 367 2.22 -16.72 2.82
C ILE A 367 2.60 -17.39 1.49
N HIS A 368 2.02 -16.94 0.38
CA HIS A 368 2.38 -17.40 -0.95
C HIS A 368 3.86 -17.11 -1.26
N GLY A 369 4.34 -15.90 -0.98
CA GLY A 369 5.74 -15.53 -1.18
C GLY A 369 6.74 -16.31 -0.32
N ILE A 370 6.32 -16.79 0.85
CA ILE A 370 7.19 -17.67 1.69
C ILE A 370 7.23 -19.08 1.12
N LEU A 371 6.13 -19.62 0.63
CA LEU A 371 6.01 -21.01 0.19
C LEU A 371 6.44 -21.24 -1.25
N VAL A 372 6.35 -20.20 -2.09
CA VAL A 372 6.67 -20.23 -3.52
C VAL A 372 7.68 -19.11 -3.82
N PRO A 373 8.97 -19.41 -3.87
CA PRO A 373 10.03 -18.39 -4.04
C PRO A 373 9.90 -17.54 -5.31
N GLU A 374 9.24 -18.06 -6.35
CA GLU A 374 9.00 -17.34 -7.61
C GLU A 374 7.86 -16.32 -7.49
N HIS A 375 7.01 -16.43 -6.46
CA HIS A 375 5.94 -15.47 -6.22
C HIS A 375 6.49 -14.17 -5.66
N LYS A 376 6.27 -13.08 -6.38
CA LYS A 376 6.63 -11.74 -5.93
C LYS A 376 5.45 -11.13 -5.19
N VAL A 377 5.63 -10.81 -3.92
CA VAL A 377 4.62 -10.10 -3.15
C VAL A 377 4.38 -8.70 -3.71
N CYS A 378 3.15 -8.24 -3.62
CA CYS A 378 2.75 -6.97 -4.23
C CYS A 378 3.49 -5.76 -3.64
N VAL A 379 3.80 -5.78 -2.35
CA VAL A 379 4.44 -4.66 -1.65
C VAL A 379 5.69 -5.16 -0.93
N ASP A 380 6.70 -5.47 -1.72
CA ASP A 380 8.03 -5.85 -1.24
C ASP A 380 8.77 -4.70 -0.56
N VAL A 381 9.97 -4.94 -0.06
CA VAL A 381 10.74 -3.93 0.67
C VAL A 381 11.03 -2.68 -0.16
N VAL A 382 11.32 -2.81 -1.45
CA VAL A 382 11.62 -1.67 -2.34
C VAL A 382 10.36 -0.85 -2.59
N THR A 383 9.25 -1.51 -2.91
CA THR A 383 7.95 -0.86 -3.08
C THR A 383 7.50 -0.16 -1.80
N ALA A 384 7.65 -0.83 -0.64
CA ALA A 384 7.29 -0.28 0.67
C ALA A 384 8.07 0.99 1.02
N LEU A 385 9.39 0.94 0.83
CA LEU A 385 10.28 2.07 1.11
C LEU A 385 10.04 3.23 0.15
N ASN A 386 9.90 2.97 -1.16
CA ASN A 386 9.60 4.01 -2.15
C ASN A 386 8.23 4.65 -1.93
N THR A 387 7.24 3.87 -1.49
CA THR A 387 5.92 4.40 -1.13
C THR A 387 5.99 5.33 0.09
N THR A 388 6.78 4.94 1.10
CA THR A 388 6.88 5.66 2.37
C THR A 388 7.76 6.91 2.26
N ILE A 389 8.94 6.83 1.65
CA ILE A 389 9.90 7.94 1.56
C ILE A 389 9.31 9.14 0.82
N ALA A 390 8.50 8.88 -0.20
CA ALA A 390 7.85 9.92 -0.97
C ALA A 390 7.03 10.89 -0.10
N GLY A 391 6.34 10.37 0.91
CA GLY A 391 5.58 11.19 1.84
C GLY A 391 6.48 12.04 2.76
N VAL A 392 7.60 11.49 3.23
CA VAL A 392 8.55 12.26 4.05
C VAL A 392 9.08 13.46 3.27
N TYR A 393 9.43 13.28 2.00
CA TYR A 393 9.88 14.38 1.14
C TYR A 393 8.74 15.33 0.76
N ALA A 394 7.50 14.86 0.65
CA ALA A 394 6.34 15.71 0.47
C ALA A 394 6.11 16.63 1.68
N HIS A 395 6.16 16.10 2.91
CA HIS A 395 6.10 16.94 4.12
C HIS A 395 7.24 17.97 4.17
N ARG A 396 8.46 17.54 3.85
CA ARG A 396 9.61 18.45 3.77
C ARG A 396 9.38 19.59 2.78
N SER A 397 8.80 19.32 1.62
CA SER A 397 8.40 20.32 0.63
C SER A 397 7.34 21.27 1.20
N ALA A 398 6.31 20.77 1.86
CA ALA A 398 5.27 21.58 2.49
C ALA A 398 5.85 22.53 3.56
N MET A 399 6.75 22.03 4.42
CA MET A 399 7.44 22.82 5.44
C MET A 399 8.35 23.91 4.85
N ARG A 400 8.73 23.81 3.57
CA ARG A 400 9.53 24.77 2.82
C ARG A 400 8.70 25.58 1.81
N GLY A 401 7.40 25.72 2.04
CA GLY A 401 6.52 26.54 1.22
C GLY A 401 6.24 25.98 -0.19
N GLY A 402 6.38 24.67 -0.39
CA GLY A 402 6.14 24.02 -1.68
C GLY A 402 7.40 23.93 -2.57
N GLU A 403 8.59 24.04 -1.99
CA GLU A 403 9.85 23.84 -2.73
C GLU A 403 9.85 22.48 -3.45
N SER A 404 10.31 22.48 -4.70
CA SER A 404 10.48 21.23 -5.46
C SER A 404 11.70 20.46 -4.93
N ILE A 405 11.48 19.23 -4.46
CA ILE A 405 12.52 18.42 -3.82
C ILE A 405 12.65 17.08 -4.53
N LYS A 406 13.88 16.70 -4.87
CA LYS A 406 14.20 15.37 -5.42
C LYS A 406 14.12 14.31 -4.34
N ILE A 407 13.53 13.18 -4.69
CA ILE A 407 13.40 12.01 -3.84
C ILE A 407 14.52 11.03 -4.18
N PRO A 408 15.32 10.57 -3.20
CA PRO A 408 16.38 9.60 -3.42
C PRO A 408 15.86 8.29 -4.06
N GLU A 409 16.70 7.65 -4.83
CA GLU A 409 16.45 6.33 -5.36
C GLU A 409 16.68 5.28 -4.27
N ILE A 410 15.76 4.33 -4.17
CA ILE A 410 15.88 3.15 -3.32
C ILE A 410 15.76 1.91 -4.21
N SER A 411 16.79 1.09 -4.18
CA SER A 411 16.86 -0.19 -4.90
C SER A 411 17.62 -1.23 -4.06
N LEU A 412 17.39 -2.50 -4.30
CA LEU A 412 18.18 -3.62 -3.79
C LEU A 412 19.41 -3.86 -4.67
#